data_8b97ea21619b86b4e8084ff45cac818c
#
_entry.id   8b97ea21619b86b4e8084ff45cac818c
#
_cell.length_a   1.000
_cell.length_b   1.000
_cell.length_c   1.000
_cell.angle_alpha   90.00
_cell.angle_beta   90.00
_cell.angle_gamma   90.00
#
_symmetry.space_group_name_H-M   'P 1'
#
loop_
_entity.id
_entity.type
_entity.pdbx_description
1 polymer ?
#
loop_
_entity_poly.entity_id
_entity_poly.type
_entity_poly.pdbx_seq_one_letter_code
_entity_poly.pdbx_strand_id
1 'polypeptide(L)'
;MERVVRPARSVASEKNIAKTAGVIVVLMWFVIFAARGVSWGCACGCGIFEVGTASLFPQGSGGQIWFQTEYLNQNINFHATQPASEFYNNDKYLRTVFMEVGAQYMFNRNWGVMLEVPYWSRYYEGAYSGNNDDRHWFQNDSFGDIRIQGMYTGLSEDMSTGLLMGVKVPSGDWTYPNYDRDTQIGTGSTDLLMGAYHLGTLPTKLGTLPLTFKERPFNYFVQVNYDLPLWGQDSYTPGREVDGAVGTFYDFGKFGPLKELAPMFTFLASDRTRDTGNNASPENSGYTRFMVAPGGEIKLWGVRAYADIEVPVFQNMRGYQLTAAYATKLILSYSF
;
A
#
# COMPACT_ATOMS: atom_id res chain seq x y z
N MET A 1 9.54 38.93 44.33
CA MET A 1 8.95 39.15 42.98
C MET A 1 9.88 38.54 41.96
N GLU A 2 9.69 37.27 41.66
CA GLU A 2 10.44 36.56 40.63
C GLU A 2 9.68 36.64 39.31
N ARG A 3 10.31 37.20 38.30
CA ARG A 3 9.75 37.22 36.94
C ARG A 3 9.98 35.86 36.28
N VAL A 4 8.93 35.11 36.05
CA VAL A 4 8.95 33.93 35.19
C VAL A 4 9.16 34.36 33.76
N VAL A 5 10.34 34.08 33.20
CA VAL A 5 10.67 34.28 31.79
C VAL A 5 10.09 33.06 31.03
N ARG A 6 9.07 33.29 30.21
CA ARG A 6 8.57 32.27 29.29
C ARG A 6 9.56 32.14 28.11
N PRO A 7 9.96 30.94 27.69
CA PRO A 7 10.78 30.77 26.50
C PRO A 7 9.97 31.16 25.25
N ALA A 8 10.54 32.00 24.40
CA ALA A 8 9.97 32.34 23.11
C ALA A 8 9.97 31.11 22.18
N ARG A 9 8.79 30.62 21.81
CA ARG A 9 8.67 29.63 20.74
C ARG A 9 9.22 30.22 19.46
N SER A 10 10.20 29.57 18.86
CA SER A 10 10.85 30.06 17.64
C SER A 10 9.89 29.95 16.44
N VAL A 11 9.55 31.08 15.87
CA VAL A 11 8.81 31.25 14.60
C VAL A 11 9.52 30.51 13.42
N ALA A 12 10.75 30.06 13.58
CA ALA A 12 11.51 29.29 12.62
C ALA A 12 10.95 27.86 12.42
N SER A 13 10.33 27.25 13.43
CA SER A 13 9.75 25.89 13.33
C SER A 13 8.53 25.85 12.42
N GLU A 14 7.62 26.80 12.52
CA GLU A 14 6.39 26.83 11.70
C GLU A 14 6.66 27.10 10.21
N LYS A 15 7.68 27.90 9.90
CA LYS A 15 8.09 28.14 8.50
C LYS A 15 8.72 26.93 7.83
N ASN A 16 9.38 26.07 8.60
CA ASN A 16 9.97 24.85 8.07
C ASN A 16 8.90 23.78 7.80
N ILE A 17 7.92 23.64 8.68
CA ILE A 17 6.79 22.70 8.50
C ILE A 17 5.97 23.09 7.25
N ALA A 18 5.68 24.37 7.05
CA ALA A 18 4.96 24.84 5.87
C ALA A 18 5.75 24.63 4.55
N LYS A 19 7.09 24.77 4.60
CA LYS A 19 7.94 24.47 3.45
C LYS A 19 8.01 22.99 3.14
N THR A 20 8.09 22.12 4.15
CA THR A 20 8.14 20.66 3.98
C THR A 20 6.80 20.15 3.45
N ALA A 21 5.69 20.61 4.00
CA ALA A 21 4.35 20.29 3.48
C ALA A 21 4.16 20.77 2.03
N GLY A 22 4.63 21.97 1.71
CA GLY A 22 4.61 22.50 0.35
C GLY A 22 5.43 21.65 -0.64
N VAL A 23 6.60 21.17 -0.24
CA VAL A 23 7.44 20.29 -1.07
C VAL A 23 6.77 18.94 -1.30
N ILE A 24 6.15 18.35 -0.28
CA ILE A 24 5.44 17.08 -0.42
C ILE A 24 4.24 17.24 -1.37
N VAL A 25 3.44 18.30 -1.23
CA VAL A 25 2.32 18.59 -2.13
C VAL A 25 2.80 18.83 -3.56
N VAL A 26 3.91 19.55 -3.77
CA VAL A 26 4.48 19.78 -5.10
C VAL A 26 5.03 18.47 -5.69
N LEU A 27 5.66 17.61 -4.91
CA LEU A 27 6.11 16.28 -5.36
C LEU A 27 4.93 15.39 -5.73
N MET A 28 3.84 15.39 -4.94
CA MET A 28 2.60 14.69 -5.30
C MET A 28 2.00 15.22 -6.62
N TRP A 29 1.98 16.54 -6.84
CA TRP A 29 1.52 17.13 -8.09
C TRP A 29 2.42 16.76 -9.28
N PHE A 30 3.73 16.71 -9.09
CA PHE A 30 4.67 16.33 -10.15
C PHE A 30 4.50 14.85 -10.57
N VAL A 31 4.26 13.95 -9.61
CA VAL A 31 3.98 12.52 -9.88
C VAL A 31 2.66 12.35 -10.64
N ILE A 32 1.60 13.10 -10.26
CA ILE A 32 0.29 13.05 -10.94
C ILE A 32 0.37 13.60 -12.37
N PHE A 33 1.20 14.63 -12.64
CA PHE A 33 1.32 15.22 -13.99
C PHE A 33 2.28 14.45 -14.92
N ALA A 34 3.23 13.68 -14.40
CA ALA A 34 4.13 12.87 -15.21
C ALA A 34 3.47 11.60 -15.82
N ALA A 35 2.26 11.25 -15.37
CA ALA A 35 1.58 10.00 -15.74
C ALA A 35 0.72 10.07 -17.02
N ARG A 36 0.92 11.03 -17.93
CA ARG A 36 0.17 11.09 -19.19
C ARG A 36 0.86 10.31 -20.31
N GLY A 37 0.61 9.03 -20.34
CA GLY A 37 0.96 8.17 -21.48
C GLY A 37 -0.22 7.24 -21.78
N VAL A 38 -0.70 7.23 -23.03
CA VAL A 38 -1.81 6.37 -23.48
C VAL A 38 -1.25 5.00 -23.77
N SER A 39 -1.80 3.94 -23.19
CA SER A 39 -1.53 2.57 -23.56
C SER A 39 -2.66 1.63 -23.12
N TRP A 40 -2.63 0.37 -23.48
CA TRP A 40 -3.73 -0.59 -23.51
C TRP A 40 -3.40 -1.82 -22.64
N GLY A 41 -4.34 -2.43 -21.98
CA GLY A 41 -4.35 -3.16 -20.90
C GLY A 41 -4.71 -4.46 -20.41
N CYS A 42 -4.40 -5.26 -19.48
CA CYS A 42 -4.99 -6.48 -18.95
C CYS A 42 -5.05 -6.57 -17.42
N ALA A 43 -5.84 -7.49 -16.93
CA ALA A 43 -6.30 -7.61 -15.57
C ALA A 43 -5.35 -8.36 -14.64
N CYS A 44 -5.38 -8.08 -13.40
CA CYS A 44 -5.46 -9.02 -12.30
C CYS A 44 -4.26 -9.34 -11.43
N GLY A 45 -3.22 -8.68 -11.35
CA GLY A 45 -2.30 -8.77 -10.21
C GLY A 45 -2.69 -7.84 -9.06
N CYS A 46 -3.81 -7.20 -9.20
CA CYS A 46 -4.17 -5.93 -8.64
C CYS A 46 -5.07 -6.06 -7.42
N GLY A 47 -4.58 -5.99 -6.24
CA GLY A 47 -5.44 -6.03 -5.09
C GLY A 47 -4.78 -5.59 -3.80
N ILE A 48 -3.52 -5.85 -3.67
CA ILE A 48 -2.78 -5.56 -2.45
C ILE A 48 -2.24 -4.14 -2.52
N PHE A 49 -2.66 -3.28 -1.60
CA PHE A 49 -2.05 -1.97 -1.46
C PHE A 49 -0.72 -2.10 -0.74
N GLU A 50 0.35 -1.71 -1.42
CA GLU A 50 1.72 -1.73 -0.88
C GLU A 50 2.01 -0.54 0.04
N VAL A 51 1.02 -0.11 0.77
CA VAL A 51 1.14 0.96 1.76
C VAL A 51 0.88 0.37 3.14
N GLY A 52 1.84 0.60 4.01
CA GLY A 52 1.79 0.14 5.39
C GLY A 52 0.81 0.94 6.25
N THR A 53 0.84 0.64 7.52
CA THR A 53 0.19 1.44 8.54
C THR A 53 1.22 2.30 9.25
N ALA A 54 0.76 3.30 10.00
CA ALA A 54 1.64 4.15 10.80
C ALA A 54 2.56 3.36 11.74
N SER A 55 2.16 2.15 12.16
CA SER A 55 2.93 1.29 13.06
C SER A 55 4.13 0.59 12.40
N LEU A 56 4.18 0.51 11.08
CA LEU A 56 5.32 -0.06 10.35
C LEU A 56 6.43 0.98 10.08
N PHE A 57 6.17 2.27 10.27
CA PHE A 57 7.22 3.27 10.14
C PHE A 57 8.17 3.24 11.34
N PRO A 58 9.50 3.42 11.12
CA PRO A 58 10.47 3.46 12.19
C PRO A 58 10.18 4.58 13.19
N GLN A 59 10.20 4.25 14.48
CA GLN A 59 10.01 5.20 15.57
C GLN A 59 11.23 5.28 16.51
N GLY A 60 12.33 4.63 16.12
CA GLY A 60 13.56 4.56 16.88
C GLY A 60 14.60 3.69 16.21
N SER A 61 15.82 3.64 16.75
CA SER A 61 16.79 2.63 16.37
C SER A 61 16.38 1.25 16.90
N GLY A 62 16.77 0.18 16.23
CA GLY A 62 16.42 -1.20 16.58
C GLY A 62 15.68 -1.89 15.46
N GLY A 63 15.09 -3.02 15.75
CA GLY A 63 14.42 -3.87 14.78
C GLY A 63 12.91 -3.92 14.97
N GLN A 64 12.23 -4.26 13.89
CA GLN A 64 10.82 -4.62 13.89
C GLN A 64 10.63 -5.79 12.93
N ILE A 65 9.82 -6.75 13.33
CA ILE A 65 9.33 -7.82 12.49
C ILE A 65 7.81 -7.74 12.42
N TRP A 66 7.23 -8.16 11.30
CA TRP A 66 5.78 -8.25 11.16
C TRP A 66 5.36 -9.45 10.33
N PHE A 67 4.13 -9.84 10.55
CA PHE A 67 3.37 -10.72 9.70
C PHE A 67 2.13 -9.98 9.24
N GLN A 68 1.94 -9.92 7.93
CA GLN A 68 0.75 -9.33 7.29
C GLN A 68 -0.03 -10.42 6.59
N THR A 69 -1.35 -10.33 6.60
CA THR A 69 -2.20 -11.11 5.71
C THR A 69 -3.33 -10.25 5.18
N GLU A 70 -3.64 -10.46 3.91
CA GLU A 70 -4.76 -9.82 3.24
C GLU A 70 -5.60 -10.88 2.53
N TYR A 71 -6.90 -10.65 2.55
CA TYR A 71 -7.86 -11.46 1.81
C TYR A 71 -8.66 -10.58 0.87
N LEU A 72 -8.71 -10.98 -0.39
CA LEU A 72 -9.60 -10.37 -1.36
C LEU A 72 -10.21 -11.41 -2.30
N ASN A 73 -11.45 -11.13 -2.72
CA ASN A 73 -12.21 -11.96 -3.62
C ASN A 73 -12.69 -11.12 -4.80
N GLN A 74 -12.00 -11.28 -5.93
CA GLN A 74 -12.28 -10.56 -7.18
C GLN A 74 -13.25 -11.40 -8.01
N ASN A 75 -14.51 -11.05 -7.99
CA ASN A 75 -15.60 -11.75 -8.67
C ASN A 75 -16.60 -10.80 -9.33
N ILE A 76 -16.26 -9.52 -9.42
CA ILE A 76 -17.08 -8.52 -10.07
C ILE A 76 -16.34 -8.08 -11.32
N ASN A 77 -16.88 -8.38 -12.51
CA ASN A 77 -16.32 -7.86 -13.74
C ASN A 77 -16.60 -6.37 -13.88
N PHE A 78 -15.59 -5.58 -14.18
CA PHE A 78 -15.63 -4.13 -14.31
C PHE A 78 -15.07 -3.70 -15.66
N HIS A 79 -15.63 -2.60 -16.20
CA HIS A 79 -15.09 -1.91 -17.36
C HIS A 79 -15.24 -0.39 -17.13
N ALA A 80 -14.16 0.34 -17.30
CA ALA A 80 -14.10 1.74 -16.93
C ALA A 80 -14.59 1.94 -15.47
N THR A 81 -15.64 2.70 -15.24
CA THR A 81 -16.12 3.07 -13.90
C THR A 81 -17.37 2.31 -13.45
N GLN A 82 -17.73 1.21 -14.13
CA GLN A 82 -18.99 0.50 -13.83
C GLN A 82 -18.84 -1.02 -13.96
N PRO A 83 -19.67 -1.79 -13.25
CA PRO A 83 -19.76 -3.23 -13.46
C PRO A 83 -20.13 -3.56 -14.91
N ALA A 84 -19.56 -4.64 -15.41
CA ALA A 84 -19.76 -5.11 -16.78
C ALA A 84 -20.20 -6.58 -16.80
N SER A 85 -20.74 -7.02 -17.94
CA SER A 85 -21.13 -8.42 -18.11
C SER A 85 -19.92 -9.34 -18.05
N GLU A 86 -20.05 -10.49 -17.39
CA GLU A 86 -19.04 -11.56 -17.37
C GLU A 86 -18.72 -12.11 -18.76
N PHE A 87 -19.59 -11.89 -19.73
CA PHE A 87 -19.40 -12.35 -21.11
C PHE A 87 -18.12 -11.78 -21.75
N TYR A 88 -17.72 -10.56 -21.39
CA TYR A 88 -16.58 -9.86 -21.98
C TYR A 88 -15.25 -10.15 -21.29
N ASN A 89 -15.22 -11.01 -20.26
CA ASN A 89 -14.00 -11.36 -19.56
C ASN A 89 -13.89 -12.89 -19.43
N ASN A 90 -12.75 -13.46 -19.80
CA ASN A 90 -12.50 -14.89 -19.63
C ASN A 90 -12.23 -15.23 -18.18
N ASP A 91 -11.68 -14.30 -17.39
CA ASP A 91 -11.50 -14.46 -15.95
C ASP A 91 -12.85 -14.34 -15.26
N LYS A 92 -13.20 -15.33 -14.44
CA LYS A 92 -14.50 -15.38 -13.78
C LYS A 92 -14.42 -15.16 -12.28
N TYR A 93 -13.32 -15.59 -11.69
CA TYR A 93 -13.14 -15.55 -10.26
C TYR A 93 -11.65 -15.62 -9.91
N LEU A 94 -11.20 -14.73 -9.03
CA LEU A 94 -9.87 -14.77 -8.47
C LEU A 94 -9.94 -14.48 -6.97
N ARG A 95 -9.69 -15.51 -6.16
CA ARG A 95 -9.55 -15.37 -4.72
C ARG A 95 -8.08 -15.38 -4.35
N THR A 96 -7.64 -14.38 -3.63
CA THR A 96 -6.27 -14.25 -3.16
C THR A 96 -6.23 -14.18 -1.64
N VAL A 97 -5.37 -14.99 -1.05
CA VAL A 97 -4.86 -14.82 0.30
C VAL A 97 -3.40 -14.45 0.18
N PHE A 98 -3.09 -13.22 0.51
CA PHE A 98 -1.73 -12.71 0.59
C PHE A 98 -1.23 -12.85 2.02
N MET A 99 -0.01 -13.30 2.18
CA MET A 99 0.71 -13.36 3.44
C MET A 99 2.10 -12.79 3.22
N GLU A 100 2.64 -12.08 4.20
CA GLU A 100 3.98 -11.52 4.12
C GLU A 100 4.65 -11.58 5.49
N VAL A 101 5.90 -11.96 5.51
CA VAL A 101 6.79 -11.75 6.64
C VAL A 101 7.75 -10.63 6.26
N GLY A 102 7.73 -9.57 7.06
CA GLY A 102 8.63 -8.45 6.87
C GLY A 102 9.51 -8.23 8.09
N ALA A 103 10.66 -7.64 7.85
CA ALA A 103 11.60 -7.22 8.88
C ALA A 103 12.27 -5.92 8.47
N GLN A 104 12.44 -5.02 9.43
CA GLN A 104 13.25 -3.82 9.26
C GLN A 104 14.21 -3.65 10.42
N TYR A 105 15.36 -3.04 10.15
CA TYR A 105 16.35 -2.72 11.17
C TYR A 105 16.98 -1.36 10.91
N MET A 106 16.85 -0.46 11.89
CA MET A 106 17.49 0.84 11.88
C MET A 106 18.85 0.76 12.57
N PHE A 107 19.94 0.82 11.78
CA PHE A 107 21.33 0.80 12.26
C PHE A 107 21.63 2.00 13.17
N ASN A 108 21.01 3.11 12.85
CA ASN A 108 21.04 4.36 13.61
C ASN A 108 19.79 5.18 13.29
N ARG A 109 19.69 6.39 13.84
CA ARG A 109 18.53 7.26 13.61
C ARG A 109 18.25 7.58 12.14
N ASN A 110 19.26 7.51 11.26
CA ASN A 110 19.14 7.98 9.89
C ASN A 110 19.04 6.86 8.84
N TRP A 111 19.58 5.69 9.12
CA TRP A 111 19.73 4.63 8.12
C TRP A 111 19.24 3.29 8.63
N GLY A 112 18.53 2.61 7.79
CA GLY A 112 18.03 1.26 8.02
C GLY A 112 17.85 0.47 6.74
N VAL A 113 17.40 -0.76 6.90
CA VAL A 113 17.09 -1.69 5.81
C VAL A 113 15.76 -2.39 6.11
N MET A 114 15.01 -2.71 5.07
CA MET A 114 13.76 -3.44 5.13
C MET A 114 13.80 -4.60 4.14
N LEU A 115 13.27 -5.75 4.56
CA LEU A 115 13.09 -6.96 3.77
C LEU A 115 11.65 -7.42 3.89
N GLU A 116 11.03 -7.75 2.77
CA GLU A 116 9.67 -8.28 2.68
C GLU A 116 9.68 -9.57 1.85
N VAL A 117 9.08 -10.61 2.40
CA VAL A 117 9.00 -11.94 1.78
C VAL A 117 7.54 -12.35 1.69
N PRO A 118 6.89 -12.13 0.55
CA PRO A 118 5.49 -12.47 0.37
C PRO A 118 5.29 -13.95 0.03
N TYR A 119 4.15 -14.49 0.45
CA TYR A 119 3.63 -15.79 0.08
C TYR A 119 2.17 -15.64 -0.30
N TRP A 120 1.76 -16.22 -1.43
CA TRP A 120 0.43 -16.07 -1.99
C TRP A 120 -0.25 -17.40 -2.11
N SER A 121 -1.56 -17.43 -1.82
CA SER A 121 -2.47 -18.50 -2.21
C SER A 121 -3.51 -17.92 -3.16
N ARG A 122 -3.51 -18.36 -4.40
CA ARG A 122 -4.44 -17.91 -5.44
C ARG A 122 -5.28 -19.05 -5.94
N TYR A 123 -6.60 -18.88 -5.86
CA TYR A 123 -7.60 -19.71 -6.54
C TYR A 123 -8.18 -18.91 -7.70
N TYR A 124 -8.02 -19.43 -8.90
CA TYR A 124 -8.45 -18.80 -10.15
C TYR A 124 -9.48 -19.67 -10.86
N GLU A 125 -10.52 -19.07 -11.44
CA GLU A 125 -11.47 -19.69 -12.33
C GLU A 125 -11.57 -18.87 -13.61
N GLY A 126 -11.35 -19.51 -14.74
CA GLY A 126 -11.43 -18.92 -16.07
C GLY A 126 -12.31 -19.72 -17.02
N ALA A 127 -12.85 -19.05 -18.04
CA ALA A 127 -13.56 -19.66 -19.15
C ALA A 127 -12.62 -19.89 -20.32
N TYR A 128 -12.63 -21.10 -20.87
CA TYR A 128 -11.77 -21.50 -21.98
C TYR A 128 -12.56 -21.61 -23.28
N SER A 129 -11.85 -21.60 -24.39
CA SER A 129 -12.44 -21.80 -25.73
C SER A 129 -13.52 -20.79 -26.15
N GLY A 130 -13.58 -19.60 -25.51
CA GLY A 130 -14.58 -18.58 -25.80
C GLY A 130 -16.00 -18.98 -25.37
N ASN A 131 -16.16 -20.08 -24.63
CA ASN A 131 -17.43 -20.54 -24.05
C ASN A 131 -17.47 -20.24 -22.55
N ASN A 132 -18.33 -19.32 -22.14
CA ASN A 132 -18.48 -18.92 -20.73
C ASN A 132 -18.94 -20.07 -19.80
N ASP A 133 -19.50 -21.15 -20.36
CA ASP A 133 -19.93 -22.32 -19.60
C ASP A 133 -18.82 -23.36 -19.41
N ASP A 134 -17.72 -23.25 -20.18
CA ASP A 134 -16.54 -24.12 -20.07
C ASP A 134 -15.53 -23.53 -19.07
N ARG A 135 -15.89 -23.63 -17.78
CA ARG A 135 -15.12 -23.04 -16.68
C ARG A 135 -14.17 -24.07 -16.07
N HIS A 136 -12.90 -23.67 -15.97
CA HIS A 136 -11.86 -24.43 -15.30
C HIS A 136 -11.31 -23.62 -14.12
N TRP A 137 -10.92 -24.32 -13.07
CA TRP A 137 -10.35 -23.72 -11.88
C TRP A 137 -8.97 -24.28 -11.60
N PHE A 138 -8.10 -23.46 -11.07
CA PHE A 138 -6.74 -23.80 -10.70
C PHE A 138 -6.38 -23.12 -9.39
N GLN A 139 -5.44 -23.70 -8.66
CA GLN A 139 -4.90 -23.10 -7.45
C GLN A 139 -3.39 -23.16 -7.51
N ASN A 140 -2.74 -22.07 -7.15
CA ASN A 140 -1.30 -21.97 -6.96
C ASN A 140 -0.99 -21.32 -5.62
N ASP A 141 -0.09 -21.94 -4.86
CA ASP A 141 0.39 -21.49 -3.57
C ASP A 141 1.91 -21.40 -3.65
N SER A 142 2.48 -20.18 -3.64
CA SER A 142 3.91 -19.98 -3.84
C SER A 142 4.41 -18.70 -3.19
N PHE A 143 5.75 -18.61 -3.03
CA PHE A 143 6.39 -17.35 -2.70
C PHE A 143 6.23 -16.34 -3.85
N GLY A 144 6.06 -15.09 -3.48
CA GLY A 144 6.07 -13.97 -4.42
C GLY A 144 7.45 -13.35 -4.59
N ASP A 145 7.49 -12.18 -5.19
CA ASP A 145 8.72 -11.45 -5.44
C ASP A 145 9.22 -10.77 -4.17
N ILE A 146 10.44 -11.08 -3.75
CA ILE A 146 11.08 -10.51 -2.56
C ILE A 146 11.43 -9.05 -2.81
N ARG A 147 11.24 -8.22 -1.78
CA ARG A 147 11.55 -6.78 -1.77
C ARG A 147 12.64 -6.48 -0.76
N ILE A 148 13.62 -5.69 -1.17
CA ILE A 148 14.71 -5.23 -0.32
C ILE A 148 14.85 -3.73 -0.49
N GLN A 149 14.73 -2.97 0.60
CA GLN A 149 14.76 -1.51 0.56
C GLN A 149 15.72 -0.94 1.61
N GLY A 150 16.48 0.06 1.23
CA GLY A 150 17.16 0.96 2.15
C GLY A 150 16.20 2.03 2.66
N MET A 151 16.35 2.44 3.89
CA MET A 151 15.53 3.45 4.55
C MET A 151 16.41 4.63 4.99
N TYR A 152 15.95 5.84 4.74
CA TYR A 152 16.59 7.07 5.20
C TYR A 152 15.60 7.95 5.95
N THR A 153 15.84 8.17 7.24
CA THR A 153 14.97 8.92 8.16
C THR A 153 15.61 10.21 8.68
N GLY A 154 16.76 10.61 8.11
CA GLY A 154 17.49 11.80 8.53
C GLY A 154 16.85 13.14 8.13
N LEU A 155 15.65 13.12 7.52
CA LEU A 155 14.90 14.33 7.14
C LEU A 155 14.23 15.03 8.33
N SER A 156 14.00 14.31 9.43
CA SER A 156 13.40 14.84 10.66
C SER A 156 14.15 14.32 11.89
N GLU A 157 14.09 15.08 12.99
CA GLU A 157 14.79 14.68 14.23
C GLU A 157 14.12 13.49 14.94
N ASP A 158 12.84 13.29 14.73
CA ASP A 158 12.00 12.28 15.39
C ASP A 158 11.72 11.08 14.47
N MET A 159 12.38 10.96 13.31
CA MET A 159 12.17 9.93 12.29
C MET A 159 10.75 9.94 11.68
N SER A 160 9.99 11.01 11.90
CA SER A 160 8.62 11.15 11.38
C SER A 160 8.55 11.28 9.86
N THR A 161 9.68 11.54 9.20
CA THR A 161 9.77 11.64 7.74
C THR A 161 10.89 10.74 7.24
N GLY A 162 10.56 9.86 6.29
CA GLY A 162 11.52 8.93 5.72
C GLY A 162 11.36 8.73 4.22
N LEU A 163 12.44 8.28 3.61
CA LEU A 163 12.52 7.83 2.22
C LEU A 163 12.89 6.35 2.20
N LEU A 164 12.34 5.64 1.24
CA LEU A 164 12.64 4.25 0.95
C LEU A 164 13.12 4.13 -0.49
N MET A 165 14.12 3.31 -0.73
CA MET A 165 14.59 3.00 -2.07
C MET A 165 15.16 1.59 -2.10
N GLY A 166 14.75 0.81 -3.10
CA GLY A 166 15.18 -0.57 -3.18
C GLY A 166 14.80 -1.27 -4.46
N VAL A 167 14.78 -2.58 -4.39
CA VAL A 167 14.49 -3.44 -5.53
C VAL A 167 13.51 -4.54 -5.15
N LYS A 168 12.63 -4.89 -6.10
CA LYS A 168 11.88 -6.13 -6.12
C LYS A 168 12.60 -7.09 -7.04
N VAL A 169 12.87 -8.31 -6.59
CA VAL A 169 13.55 -9.33 -7.38
C VAL A 169 12.55 -10.39 -7.83
N PRO A 170 12.65 -10.93 -9.07
CA PRO A 170 11.70 -11.90 -9.62
C PRO A 170 11.94 -13.30 -9.02
N SER A 171 11.69 -13.44 -7.73
CA SER A 171 11.87 -14.70 -6.98
C SER A 171 10.60 -15.54 -6.90
N GLY A 172 9.45 -14.95 -7.20
CA GLY A 172 8.15 -15.61 -7.19
C GLY A 172 7.92 -16.50 -8.40
N ASP A 173 6.93 -17.39 -8.28
CA ASP A 173 6.51 -18.25 -9.40
C ASP A 173 5.70 -17.43 -10.42
N TRP A 174 6.27 -17.25 -11.59
CA TRP A 174 5.67 -16.52 -12.73
C TRP A 174 5.42 -17.41 -13.96
N THR A 175 5.56 -18.73 -13.79
CA THR A 175 5.47 -19.72 -14.89
C THR A 175 4.45 -20.82 -14.63
N TYR A 176 3.54 -20.62 -13.67
CA TYR A 176 2.54 -21.63 -13.34
C TYR A 176 1.62 -21.89 -14.55
N PRO A 177 1.49 -23.15 -15.01
CA PRO A 177 0.65 -23.50 -16.14
C PRO A 177 -0.82 -23.14 -15.86
N ASN A 178 -1.54 -22.72 -16.89
CA ASN A 178 -2.97 -22.39 -16.85
C ASN A 178 -3.34 -21.07 -16.11
N TYR A 179 -2.35 -20.29 -15.67
CA TYR A 179 -2.58 -18.90 -15.31
C TYR A 179 -2.15 -17.98 -16.44
N ASP A 180 -2.95 -16.97 -16.72
CA ASP A 180 -2.51 -15.88 -17.56
C ASP A 180 -1.32 -15.17 -16.95
N ARG A 181 -0.53 -14.49 -17.75
CA ARG A 181 0.75 -13.92 -17.30
C ARG A 181 0.61 -12.88 -16.18
N ASP A 182 -0.51 -12.19 -16.16
CA ASP A 182 -0.86 -11.16 -15.17
C ASP A 182 -1.56 -11.72 -13.92
N THR A 183 -2.03 -12.97 -13.95
CA THR A 183 -2.56 -13.67 -12.76
C THR A 183 -1.50 -14.47 -12.00
N GLN A 184 -0.26 -14.53 -12.50
CA GLN A 184 0.85 -15.22 -11.86
C GLN A 184 1.16 -14.63 -10.48
N ILE A 185 1.70 -15.45 -9.56
CA ILE A 185 2.09 -15.01 -8.22
C ILE A 185 3.31 -14.09 -8.30
N GLY A 186 4.37 -14.52 -8.97
CA GLY A 186 5.51 -13.68 -9.26
C GLY A 186 5.29 -12.87 -10.54
N THR A 187 5.82 -11.66 -10.60
CA THR A 187 5.75 -10.82 -11.80
C THR A 187 6.78 -11.21 -12.85
N GLY A 188 7.86 -11.90 -12.45
CA GLY A 188 9.01 -12.15 -13.31
C GLY A 188 9.72 -10.86 -13.72
N SER A 189 9.50 -9.75 -13.02
CA SER A 189 10.16 -8.47 -13.29
C SER A 189 11.08 -8.05 -12.15
N THR A 190 12.17 -7.38 -12.52
CA THR A 190 13.03 -6.67 -11.56
C THR A 190 12.59 -5.21 -11.55
N ASP A 191 12.16 -4.72 -10.40
CA ASP A 191 11.56 -3.41 -10.28
C ASP A 191 12.39 -2.53 -9.34
N LEU A 192 12.45 -1.24 -9.65
CA LEU A 192 12.93 -0.21 -8.75
C LEU A 192 11.78 0.24 -7.86
N LEU A 193 11.98 0.14 -6.56
CA LEU A 193 11.05 0.58 -5.54
C LEU A 193 11.49 1.91 -4.96
N MET A 194 10.58 2.87 -4.87
CA MET A 194 10.80 4.16 -4.23
C MET A 194 9.61 4.48 -3.35
N GLY A 195 9.88 5.02 -2.15
CA GLY A 195 8.84 5.37 -1.22
C GLY A 195 9.19 6.59 -0.38
N ALA A 196 8.16 7.22 0.16
CA ALA A 196 8.29 8.28 1.15
C ALA A 196 7.13 8.21 2.13
N TYR A 197 7.40 8.56 3.38
CA TYR A 197 6.35 8.68 4.38
C TYR A 197 6.55 9.90 5.29
N HIS A 198 5.46 10.33 5.89
CA HIS A 198 5.46 11.34 6.94
C HIS A 198 4.38 11.04 7.98
N LEU A 199 4.76 11.09 9.26
CA LEU A 199 3.84 11.08 10.39
C LEU A 199 3.78 12.46 11.03
N GLY A 200 2.61 12.82 11.53
CA GLY A 200 2.44 14.08 12.21
C GLY A 200 1.24 14.10 13.14
N THR A 201 1.09 15.22 13.79
CA THR A 201 -0.03 15.48 14.69
C THR A 201 -0.84 16.64 14.17
N LEU A 202 -2.16 16.48 14.06
CA LEU A 202 -3.04 17.56 13.62
C LEU A 202 -3.01 18.73 14.64
N PRO A 203 -3.15 19.97 14.17
CA PRO A 203 -3.25 21.11 15.08
C PRO A 203 -4.44 20.91 16.02
N THR A 204 -4.30 21.34 17.26
CA THR A 204 -5.34 21.18 18.28
C THR A 204 -6.62 21.94 17.97
N LYS A 205 -6.55 22.91 17.06
CA LYS A 205 -7.68 23.71 16.60
C LYS A 205 -7.52 24.08 15.12
N LEU A 206 -8.62 24.09 14.39
CA LEU A 206 -8.72 24.69 13.07
C LEU A 206 -9.66 25.90 13.15
N GLY A 207 -9.11 27.11 13.28
CA GLY A 207 -9.87 28.29 13.63
C GLY A 207 -10.49 28.15 15.03
N THR A 208 -11.82 28.17 15.11
CA THR A 208 -12.58 27.95 16.35
C THR A 208 -12.96 26.50 16.60
N LEU A 209 -12.81 25.62 15.58
CA LEU A 209 -13.17 24.20 15.67
C LEU A 209 -12.07 23.43 16.42
N PRO A 210 -12.36 22.76 17.56
CA PRO A 210 -11.38 21.93 18.23
C PRO A 210 -11.15 20.63 17.42
N LEU A 211 -9.88 20.32 17.12
CA LEU A 211 -9.44 19.06 16.51
C LEU A 211 -8.78 18.14 17.55
N THR A 212 -9.38 18.08 18.72
CA THR A 212 -8.91 17.24 19.84
C THR A 212 -10.07 16.45 20.41
N PHE A 213 -9.78 15.26 20.89
CA PHE A 213 -10.69 14.49 21.71
C PHE A 213 -10.01 14.21 23.06
N LYS A 214 -10.71 14.42 24.17
CA LYS A 214 -10.14 14.30 25.53
C LYS A 214 -8.77 15.02 25.67
N GLU A 215 -8.66 16.24 25.12
CA GLU A 215 -7.46 17.09 25.15
C GLU A 215 -6.23 16.53 24.42
N ARG A 216 -6.35 15.40 23.71
CA ARG A 216 -5.30 14.82 22.87
C ARG A 216 -5.54 15.17 21.41
N PRO A 217 -4.48 15.44 20.63
CA PRO A 217 -4.61 15.68 19.21
C PRO A 217 -4.81 14.37 18.44
N PHE A 218 -5.41 14.45 17.27
CA PHE A 218 -5.37 13.39 16.28
C PHE A 218 -3.99 13.34 15.62
N ASN A 219 -3.53 12.15 15.33
CA ASN A 219 -2.34 11.92 14.53
C ASN A 219 -2.74 11.63 13.09
N TYR A 220 -1.81 11.84 12.17
CA TYR A 220 -1.97 11.48 10.78
C TYR A 220 -0.70 10.88 10.23
N PHE A 221 -0.82 10.15 9.14
CA PHE A 221 0.29 9.74 8.31
C PHE A 221 -0.02 9.93 6.84
N VAL A 222 1.02 10.08 6.05
CA VAL A 222 0.99 10.09 4.60
C VAL A 222 2.08 9.17 4.12
N GLN A 223 1.79 8.33 3.14
CA GLN A 223 2.75 7.44 2.49
C GLN A 223 2.51 7.48 0.98
N VAL A 224 3.58 7.37 0.22
CA VAL A 224 3.54 7.12 -1.21
C VAL A 224 4.62 6.11 -1.56
N ASN A 225 4.26 5.14 -2.38
CA ASN A 225 5.18 4.15 -2.96
C ASN A 225 5.07 4.22 -4.49
N TYR A 226 6.17 3.94 -5.17
CA TYR A 226 6.27 3.83 -6.61
C TYR A 226 7.06 2.57 -6.97
N ASP A 227 6.41 1.70 -7.72
CA ASP A 227 7.00 0.50 -8.30
C ASP A 227 7.24 0.73 -9.80
N LEU A 228 8.51 0.69 -10.20
CA LEU A 228 8.94 0.90 -11.57
C LEU A 228 9.60 -0.37 -12.12
N PRO A 229 8.89 -1.18 -12.90
CA PRO A 229 9.49 -2.32 -13.59
C PRO A 229 10.59 -1.89 -14.55
N LEU A 230 11.80 -2.44 -14.37
CA LEU A 230 12.98 -2.16 -15.19
C LEU A 230 13.18 -3.22 -16.26
N TRP A 231 13.02 -4.50 -15.87
CA TRP A 231 13.19 -5.65 -16.77
C TRP A 231 12.10 -6.68 -16.46
N GLY A 232 11.42 -7.15 -17.49
CA GLY A 232 10.47 -8.25 -17.42
C GLY A 232 11.03 -9.52 -18.05
N GLN A 233 10.47 -10.67 -17.68
CA GLN A 233 10.76 -11.98 -18.25
C GLN A 233 9.67 -12.37 -19.25
N ASP A 234 10.04 -13.27 -20.20
CA ASP A 234 9.10 -13.88 -21.14
C ASP A 234 8.25 -12.86 -21.93
N SER A 235 8.90 -11.77 -22.40
CA SER A 235 8.22 -10.71 -23.16
C SER A 235 7.00 -10.12 -22.44
N TYR A 236 7.03 -10.05 -21.11
CA TYR A 236 6.04 -9.41 -20.26
C TYR A 236 6.70 -8.41 -19.31
N THR A 237 6.19 -7.22 -19.25
CA THR A 237 6.58 -6.20 -18.30
C THR A 237 5.32 -5.65 -17.63
N PRO A 238 5.16 -5.79 -16.31
CA PRO A 238 4.00 -5.23 -15.59
C PRO A 238 3.96 -3.71 -15.71
N GLY A 239 2.78 -3.15 -15.54
CA GLY A 239 2.60 -1.71 -15.48
C GLY A 239 3.28 -1.13 -14.24
N ARG A 240 3.88 0.07 -14.39
CA ARG A 240 4.35 0.84 -13.22
C ARG A 240 3.18 1.25 -12.36
N GLU A 241 3.38 1.26 -11.03
CA GLU A 241 2.33 1.51 -10.07
C GLU A 241 2.73 2.61 -9.08
N VAL A 242 1.77 3.44 -8.71
CA VAL A 242 1.88 4.44 -7.65
C VAL A 242 0.79 4.17 -6.64
N ASP A 243 1.18 3.91 -5.41
CA ASP A 243 0.28 3.75 -4.27
C ASP A 243 0.46 4.89 -3.29
N GLY A 244 -0.65 5.40 -2.78
CA GLY A 244 -0.66 6.44 -1.77
C GLY A 244 -1.65 6.13 -0.66
N ALA A 245 -1.29 6.50 0.56
CA ALA A 245 -2.16 6.43 1.72
C ALA A 245 -2.13 7.73 2.52
N VAL A 246 -3.29 8.16 2.96
CA VAL A 246 -3.44 9.22 3.96
C VAL A 246 -4.35 8.69 5.05
N GLY A 247 -3.81 8.55 6.25
CA GLY A 247 -4.56 8.04 7.38
C GLY A 247 -4.58 9.02 8.55
N THR A 248 -5.64 8.96 9.33
CA THR A 248 -5.75 9.65 10.63
C THR A 248 -6.12 8.66 11.70
N PHE A 249 -5.56 8.82 12.87
CA PHE A 249 -5.83 7.96 14.02
C PHE A 249 -5.80 8.72 15.32
N TYR A 250 -6.49 8.16 16.31
CA TYR A 250 -6.56 8.70 17.64
C TYR A 250 -6.10 7.67 18.65
N ASP A 251 -5.02 7.97 19.38
CA ASP A 251 -4.53 7.10 20.45
C ASP A 251 -5.27 7.37 21.76
N PHE A 252 -6.14 6.44 22.15
CA PHE A 252 -6.82 6.45 23.45
C PHE A 252 -5.88 6.13 24.62
N GLY A 253 -4.65 5.68 24.31
CA GLY A 253 -3.71 5.18 25.30
C GLY A 253 -4.19 3.88 25.94
N LYS A 254 -3.89 3.72 27.22
CA LYS A 254 -4.25 2.51 27.97
C LYS A 254 -5.76 2.34 28.11
N PHE A 255 -6.29 1.21 27.67
CA PHE A 255 -7.71 0.87 27.73
C PHE A 255 -7.88 -0.58 28.25
N GLY A 256 -8.28 -0.74 29.51
CA GLY A 256 -8.35 -2.06 30.16
C GLY A 256 -6.98 -2.78 30.14
N PRO A 257 -6.91 -4.01 29.59
CA PRO A 257 -5.65 -4.76 29.48
C PRO A 257 -4.77 -4.27 28.33
N LEU A 258 -5.31 -3.47 27.40
CA LEU A 258 -4.59 -2.95 26.24
C LEU A 258 -3.66 -1.81 26.66
N LYS A 259 -2.43 -1.82 26.18
CA LYS A 259 -1.48 -0.72 26.37
C LYS A 259 -1.80 0.47 25.47
N GLU A 260 -2.42 0.18 24.32
CA GLU A 260 -2.81 1.16 23.30
C GLU A 260 -4.06 0.68 22.60
N LEU A 261 -4.96 1.60 22.27
CA LEU A 261 -6.13 1.41 21.42
C LEU A 261 -6.22 2.63 20.50
N ALA A 262 -6.07 2.43 19.20
CA ALA A 262 -6.05 3.50 18.22
C ALA A 262 -6.95 3.17 17.03
N PRO A 263 -8.23 3.59 17.03
CA PRO A 263 -9.04 3.57 15.83
C PRO A 263 -8.40 4.46 14.76
N MET A 264 -8.48 3.99 13.51
CA MET A 264 -7.84 4.58 12.35
C MET A 264 -8.81 4.65 11.19
N PHE A 265 -8.68 5.68 10.37
CA PHE A 265 -9.37 5.79 9.09
C PHE A 265 -8.35 6.20 8.02
N THR A 266 -8.25 5.40 6.97
CA THR A 266 -7.29 5.61 5.89
C THR A 266 -8.00 5.78 4.56
N PHE A 267 -7.53 6.72 3.77
CA PHE A 267 -7.85 6.85 2.35
C PHE A 267 -6.66 6.31 1.55
N LEU A 268 -6.94 5.41 0.61
CA LEU A 268 -5.97 4.75 -0.24
C LEU A 268 -6.22 5.16 -1.69
N ALA A 269 -5.14 5.37 -2.44
CA ALA A 269 -5.17 5.68 -3.86
C ALA A 269 -4.12 4.85 -4.58
N SER A 270 -4.49 4.26 -5.72
CA SER A 270 -3.57 3.52 -6.57
C SER A 270 -3.82 3.86 -8.04
N ASP A 271 -2.75 4.09 -8.79
CA ASP A 271 -2.76 4.16 -10.25
C ASP A 271 -1.69 3.25 -10.82
N ARG A 272 -2.12 2.29 -11.63
CA ARG A 272 -1.24 1.39 -12.34
C ARG A 272 -1.40 1.60 -13.83
N THR A 273 -0.28 1.79 -14.53
CA THR A 273 -0.26 1.82 -15.99
C THR A 273 -0.52 0.41 -16.55
N ARG A 274 -0.61 0.32 -17.84
CA ARG A 274 -0.88 -0.92 -18.53
C ARG A 274 0.36 -1.79 -18.65
N ASP A 275 0.18 -3.10 -18.60
CA ASP A 275 1.24 -4.07 -18.85
C ASP A 275 1.66 -4.01 -20.31
N THR A 276 2.87 -4.42 -20.62
CA THR A 276 3.44 -4.35 -21.98
C THR A 276 4.20 -5.63 -22.33
N GLY A 277 4.36 -5.88 -23.61
CA GLY A 277 5.07 -7.05 -24.15
C GLY A 277 4.14 -7.99 -24.90
N ASN A 278 4.73 -8.97 -25.61
CA ASN A 278 3.95 -9.89 -26.46
C ASN A 278 3.08 -10.87 -25.66
N ASN A 279 3.48 -11.18 -24.45
CA ASN A 279 2.74 -12.05 -23.53
C ASN A 279 1.90 -11.26 -22.50
N ALA A 280 1.79 -9.95 -22.68
CA ALA A 280 0.82 -9.14 -21.96
C ALA A 280 -0.52 -9.16 -22.69
N SER A 281 -1.59 -8.89 -21.95
CA SER A 281 -2.89 -8.56 -22.53
C SER A 281 -3.16 -7.06 -22.40
N PRO A 282 -2.53 -6.21 -23.20
CA PRO A 282 -2.57 -4.77 -23.02
C PRO A 282 -3.93 -4.11 -22.97
N GLU A 283 -5.03 -4.62 -23.52
CA GLU A 283 -6.33 -3.97 -23.52
C GLU A 283 -7.13 -4.05 -22.22
N ASN A 284 -6.81 -5.01 -21.32
CA ASN A 284 -7.54 -5.20 -20.06
C ASN A 284 -6.69 -5.07 -18.77
N SER A 285 -5.60 -4.29 -18.68
CA SER A 285 -4.79 -4.05 -17.48
C SER A 285 -4.53 -2.57 -17.16
N GLY A 286 -4.13 -2.33 -15.94
CA GLY A 286 -3.98 -0.98 -15.42
C GLY A 286 -5.30 -0.40 -14.95
N TYR A 287 -5.22 0.45 -13.97
CA TYR A 287 -6.38 1.01 -13.28
C TYR A 287 -6.04 2.29 -12.53
N THR A 288 -7.08 2.98 -12.12
CA THR A 288 -7.04 4.00 -11.08
C THR A 288 -8.08 3.62 -10.03
N ARG A 289 -7.69 3.51 -8.76
CA ARG A 289 -8.59 3.13 -7.66
C ARG A 289 -8.42 4.08 -6.48
N PHE A 290 -9.56 4.39 -5.83
CA PHE A 290 -9.60 5.03 -4.53
C PHE A 290 -10.40 4.16 -3.58
N MET A 291 -9.87 3.95 -2.37
CA MET A 291 -10.50 3.12 -1.36
C MET A 291 -10.51 3.85 -0.02
N VAL A 292 -11.44 3.48 0.83
CA VAL A 292 -11.48 3.88 2.23
C VAL A 292 -11.28 2.64 3.09
N ALA A 293 -10.48 2.79 4.14
CA ALA A 293 -10.12 1.70 5.04
C ALA A 293 -10.37 2.11 6.50
N PRO A 294 -11.59 1.94 7.02
CA PRO A 294 -11.82 1.99 8.45
C PRO A 294 -11.13 0.79 9.12
N GLY A 295 -10.40 1.07 10.20
CA GLY A 295 -9.62 0.07 10.91
C GLY A 295 -9.18 0.54 12.28
N GLY A 296 -8.15 -0.10 12.80
CA GLY A 296 -7.58 0.29 14.07
C GLY A 296 -6.43 -0.60 14.51
N GLU A 297 -5.71 -0.10 15.49
CA GLU A 297 -4.57 -0.75 16.08
C GLU A 297 -4.77 -0.94 17.58
N ILE A 298 -4.31 -2.09 18.07
CA ILE A 298 -4.20 -2.36 19.53
C ILE A 298 -2.77 -2.80 19.84
N LYS A 299 -2.31 -2.50 21.06
CA LYS A 299 -1.04 -3.00 21.58
C LYS A 299 -1.26 -3.80 22.85
N LEU A 300 -0.83 -5.06 22.81
CA LEU A 300 -0.94 -6.00 23.92
C LEU A 300 0.38 -6.77 24.08
N TRP A 301 0.96 -6.83 25.29
CA TRP A 301 2.21 -7.55 25.62
C TRP A 301 3.41 -7.25 24.72
N GLY A 302 3.45 -6.08 24.09
CA GLY A 302 4.54 -5.68 23.20
C GLY A 302 4.26 -5.94 21.71
N VAL A 303 3.27 -6.78 21.40
CA VAL A 303 2.79 -6.99 20.03
C VAL A 303 1.76 -5.91 19.70
N ARG A 304 1.86 -5.35 18.50
CA ARG A 304 0.83 -4.52 17.88
C ARG A 304 0.03 -5.36 16.91
N ALA A 305 -1.27 -5.22 16.92
CA ALA A 305 -2.16 -5.83 15.95
C ALA A 305 -3.00 -4.71 15.30
N TYR A 306 -2.89 -4.59 14.00
CA TYR A 306 -3.67 -3.69 13.16
C TYR A 306 -4.62 -4.50 12.29
N ALA A 307 -5.85 -4.04 12.11
CA ALA A 307 -6.79 -4.61 11.16
C ALA A 307 -7.64 -3.52 10.51
N ASP A 308 -7.98 -3.71 9.23
CA ASP A 308 -8.91 -2.86 8.49
C ASP A 308 -9.77 -3.65 7.48
N ILE A 309 -10.73 -2.92 6.92
CA ILE A 309 -11.54 -3.36 5.77
C ILE A 309 -11.41 -2.26 4.70
N GLU A 310 -10.83 -2.62 3.57
CA GLU A 310 -10.61 -1.72 2.44
C GLU A 310 -11.80 -1.80 1.49
N VAL A 311 -12.52 -0.70 1.31
CA VAL A 311 -13.72 -0.62 0.46
C VAL A 311 -13.48 0.35 -0.69
N PRO A 312 -13.58 -0.10 -1.95
CA PRO A 312 -13.43 0.78 -3.10
C PRO A 312 -14.59 1.78 -3.17
N VAL A 313 -14.24 3.07 -3.24
CA VAL A 313 -15.20 4.18 -3.42
C VAL A 313 -15.17 4.73 -4.84
N PHE A 314 -14.09 4.46 -5.57
CA PHE A 314 -13.96 4.76 -6.98
C PHE A 314 -13.01 3.75 -7.63
N GLN A 315 -13.38 3.26 -8.81
CA GLN A 315 -12.56 2.40 -9.63
C GLN A 315 -12.72 2.80 -11.10
N ASN A 316 -11.62 2.88 -11.81
CA ASN A 316 -11.60 3.05 -13.27
C ASN A 316 -10.65 2.02 -13.87
N MET A 317 -11.23 0.94 -14.37
CA MET A 317 -10.50 -0.18 -14.97
C MET A 317 -10.27 0.06 -16.45
N ARG A 318 -9.05 -0.13 -16.91
CA ARG A 318 -8.69 0.06 -18.31
C ARG A 318 -8.94 -1.26 -19.07
N GLY A 319 -10.15 -1.45 -19.58
CA GLY A 319 -10.65 -2.69 -20.16
C GLY A 319 -11.47 -3.51 -19.18
N TYR A 320 -11.69 -4.79 -19.46
CA TYR A 320 -12.48 -5.69 -18.63
C TYR A 320 -11.58 -6.37 -17.59
N GLN A 321 -11.85 -6.15 -16.32
CA GLN A 321 -11.05 -6.66 -15.21
C GLN A 321 -11.91 -7.12 -14.05
N LEU A 322 -11.45 -8.14 -13.31
CA LEU A 322 -12.07 -8.54 -12.06
C LEU A 322 -11.70 -7.58 -10.93
N THR A 323 -12.71 -7.21 -10.14
CA THR A 323 -12.54 -6.40 -8.94
C THR A 323 -13.17 -7.08 -7.73
N ALA A 324 -12.73 -6.68 -6.53
CA ALA A 324 -13.31 -7.10 -5.27
C ALA A 324 -14.26 -6.05 -4.71
N ALA A 325 -15.32 -6.48 -4.03
CA ALA A 325 -16.21 -5.58 -3.30
C ALA A 325 -15.54 -4.97 -2.07
N TYR A 326 -14.60 -5.70 -1.47
CA TYR A 326 -13.77 -5.25 -0.36
C TYR A 326 -12.52 -6.13 -0.26
N ALA A 327 -11.52 -5.66 0.46
CA ALA A 327 -10.41 -6.46 0.95
C ALA A 327 -10.33 -6.33 2.48
N THR A 328 -9.64 -7.26 3.14
CA THR A 328 -9.37 -7.18 4.58
C THR A 328 -7.89 -7.37 4.82
N LYS A 329 -7.33 -6.58 5.74
CA LYS A 329 -5.92 -6.63 6.11
C LYS A 329 -5.76 -6.85 7.60
N LEU A 330 -4.81 -7.69 7.98
CA LEU A 330 -4.36 -7.89 9.36
C LEU A 330 -2.84 -7.83 9.39
N ILE A 331 -2.29 -7.05 10.31
CA ILE A 331 -0.84 -6.96 10.54
C ILE A 331 -0.58 -7.20 12.02
N LEU A 332 0.36 -8.11 12.31
CA LEU A 332 0.91 -8.33 13.63
C LEU A 332 2.37 -7.90 13.62
N SER A 333 2.77 -6.99 14.50
CA SER A 333 4.15 -6.49 14.53
C SER A 333 4.74 -6.47 15.94
N TYR A 334 6.05 -6.65 16.01
CA TYR A 334 6.84 -6.62 17.24
C TYR A 334 8.13 -5.83 17.00
N SER A 335 8.39 -4.83 17.87
CA SER A 335 9.58 -3.99 17.83
C SER A 335 10.51 -4.34 19.01
N PHE A 336 11.84 -4.36 18.76
CA PHE A 336 12.88 -4.73 19.75
C PHE A 336 14.13 -3.88 19.61
#